data_f2b31cd431d6fd0674a59db99c77be14
#
_entry.id   f2b31cd431d6fd0674a59db99c77be14
#
_cell.length_a   1.000
_cell.length_b   1.000
_cell.length_c   1.000
_cell.angle_alpha   90.00
_cell.angle_beta   90.00
_cell.angle_gamma   90.00
#
_symmetry.space_group_name_H-M   'P 1'
#
loop_
_entity.id
_entity.type
_entity.pdbx_description
1 polymer ?
#
loop_
_entity_poly.entity_id
_entity_poly.type
_entity_poly.pdbx_seq_one_letter_code
_entity_poly.pdbx_strand_id
1 'polypeptide(L)'
;MSSKPFSLKSLSFVAVQFIAIAYLILTGYIFVSPPLIWLEITGILIILWAVLIMRPHRVSPLPDLRRNARLVTNGPYRYVRHPMYTGVILIATAWLLDHITLTRTGAWLILLSDLVAKAIYEETLLRKRFPDYSAYKRQTKRMIPFVY
;
A
#
# COMPACT_ATOMS: atom_id res chain seq x y z
N MET A 1 -19.47 -10.51 22.54
CA MET A 1 -19.65 -9.95 21.18
C MET A 1 -18.44 -10.33 20.35
N SER A 2 -18.55 -11.39 19.55
CA SER A 2 -17.41 -11.98 18.81
C SER A 2 -16.93 -11.02 17.73
N SER A 3 -15.68 -10.54 17.84
CA SER A 3 -14.96 -9.95 16.72
C SER A 3 -14.72 -11.07 15.71
N LYS A 4 -15.24 -10.94 14.49
CA LYS A 4 -14.89 -11.91 13.43
C LYS A 4 -13.36 -11.98 13.36
N PRO A 5 -12.77 -13.18 13.44
CA PRO A 5 -11.32 -13.32 13.31
C PRO A 5 -10.91 -12.80 11.93
N PHE A 6 -9.72 -12.19 11.85
CA PHE A 6 -9.13 -11.76 10.58
C PHE A 6 -9.04 -12.95 9.63
N SER A 7 -9.32 -12.72 8.34
CA SER A 7 -9.28 -13.81 7.38
C SER A 7 -7.84 -14.30 7.18
N LEU A 8 -7.64 -15.61 7.02
CA LEU A 8 -6.33 -16.19 6.70
C LEU A 8 -5.73 -15.53 5.45
N LYS A 9 -6.57 -15.17 4.48
CA LYS A 9 -6.16 -14.44 3.27
C LYS A 9 -5.58 -13.06 3.60
N SER A 10 -6.16 -12.33 4.55
CA SER A 10 -5.63 -11.03 4.99
C SER A 10 -4.30 -11.17 5.68
N LEU A 11 -4.13 -12.21 6.50
CA LEU A 11 -2.86 -12.48 7.17
C LEU A 11 -1.76 -12.87 6.18
N SER A 12 -2.08 -13.66 5.14
CA SER A 12 -1.09 -14.04 4.12
C SER A 12 -0.58 -12.82 3.34
N PHE A 13 -1.43 -11.88 2.94
CA PHE A 13 -1.01 -10.65 2.31
C PHE A 13 -0.04 -9.84 3.19
N VAL A 14 -0.36 -9.69 4.46
CA VAL A 14 0.50 -8.97 5.41
C VAL A 14 1.84 -9.68 5.60
N ALA A 15 1.84 -11.01 5.72
CA ALA A 15 3.07 -11.80 5.87
C ALA A 15 3.97 -11.67 4.63
N VAL A 16 3.43 -11.85 3.42
CA VAL A 16 4.18 -11.70 2.16
C VAL A 16 4.76 -10.29 2.04
N GLN A 17 3.96 -9.27 2.30
CA GLN A 17 4.39 -7.87 2.27
C GLN A 17 5.59 -7.64 3.20
N PHE A 18 5.50 -8.03 4.48
CA PHE A 18 6.58 -7.78 5.43
C PHE A 18 7.81 -8.63 5.17
N ILE A 19 7.67 -9.87 4.71
CA ILE A 19 8.81 -10.71 4.31
C ILE A 19 9.56 -10.09 3.13
N ALA A 20 8.85 -9.64 2.09
CA ALA A 20 9.46 -9.00 0.94
C ALA A 20 10.17 -7.68 1.30
N ILE A 21 9.54 -6.85 2.12
CA ILE A 21 10.14 -5.59 2.63
C ILE A 21 11.38 -5.90 3.47
N ALA A 22 11.29 -6.84 4.42
CA ALA A 22 12.43 -7.23 5.26
C ALA A 22 13.59 -7.76 4.42
N TYR A 23 13.32 -8.57 3.41
CA TYR A 23 14.34 -9.05 2.48
C TYR A 23 15.05 -7.91 1.75
N LEU A 24 14.29 -6.93 1.22
CA LEU A 24 14.87 -5.77 0.53
C LEU A 24 15.74 -4.92 1.46
N ILE A 25 15.33 -4.74 2.72
CA ILE A 25 16.10 -4.01 3.75
C ILE A 25 17.38 -4.77 4.11
N LEU A 26 17.28 -6.06 4.39
CA LEU A 26 18.41 -6.86 4.89
C LEU A 26 19.46 -7.14 3.81
N THR A 27 19.11 -7.07 2.53
CA THR A 27 20.01 -7.35 1.41
C THR A 27 20.52 -6.09 0.70
N GLY A 28 20.19 -4.90 1.17
CA GLY A 28 20.61 -3.62 0.61
C GLY A 28 20.85 -2.58 1.69
N TYR A 29 20.81 -1.31 1.30
CA TYR A 29 20.93 -0.18 2.20
C TYR A 29 19.55 0.42 2.48
N ILE A 30 19.32 0.85 3.73
CA ILE A 30 18.06 1.52 4.11
C ILE A 30 18.03 2.92 3.50
N PHE A 31 19.18 3.62 3.48
CA PHE A 31 19.31 4.93 2.84
C PHE A 31 19.99 4.74 1.49
N VAL A 32 19.26 5.04 0.44
CA VAL A 32 19.72 4.90 -0.93
C VAL A 32 20.62 6.07 -1.36
N SER A 33 21.44 5.83 -2.36
CA SER A 33 22.33 6.85 -2.93
C SER A 33 21.55 7.98 -3.65
N PRO A 34 22.08 9.21 -3.72
CA PRO A 34 21.52 10.24 -4.60
C PRO A 34 21.63 9.80 -6.08
N PRO A 35 20.61 10.02 -6.94
CA PRO A 35 19.39 10.80 -6.73
C PRO A 35 18.19 9.98 -6.21
N LEU A 36 18.34 8.65 -5.94
CA LEU A 36 17.24 7.76 -5.57
C LEU A 36 16.58 8.13 -4.23
N ILE A 37 17.33 8.86 -3.37
CA ILE A 37 16.80 9.32 -2.09
C ILE A 37 15.53 10.18 -2.24
N TRP A 38 15.37 10.90 -3.34
CA TRP A 38 14.16 11.68 -3.59
C TRP A 38 12.94 10.82 -3.83
N LEU A 39 13.12 9.64 -4.44
CA LEU A 39 12.06 8.66 -4.64
C LEU A 39 11.62 8.06 -3.29
N GLU A 40 12.59 7.76 -2.43
CA GLU A 40 12.35 7.25 -1.08
C GLU A 40 11.63 8.30 -0.22
N ILE A 41 12.12 9.53 -0.17
CA ILE A 41 11.50 10.66 0.56
C ILE A 41 10.07 10.88 0.07
N THR A 42 9.84 10.88 -1.25
CA THR A 42 8.50 11.04 -1.82
C THR A 42 7.56 9.94 -1.36
N GLY A 43 8.02 8.69 -1.36
CA GLY A 43 7.25 7.57 -0.85
C GLY A 43 6.87 7.72 0.62
N ILE A 44 7.82 8.12 1.46
CA ILE A 44 7.60 8.39 2.89
C ILE A 44 6.57 9.52 3.09
N LEU A 45 6.71 10.64 2.36
CA LEU A 45 5.79 11.77 2.46
C LEU A 45 4.36 11.40 2.05
N ILE A 46 4.19 10.59 0.99
CA ILE A 46 2.87 10.10 0.57
C ILE A 46 2.26 9.22 1.67
N ILE A 47 3.02 8.31 2.28
CA ILE A 47 2.54 7.47 3.37
C ILE A 47 2.12 8.33 4.56
N LEU A 48 2.96 9.26 4.99
CA LEU A 48 2.67 10.15 6.11
C LEU A 48 1.40 10.97 5.85
N TRP A 49 1.27 11.56 4.67
CA TRP A 49 0.08 12.32 4.29
C TRP A 49 -1.18 11.44 4.31
N ALA A 50 -1.10 10.22 3.76
CA ALA A 50 -2.21 9.28 3.77
C ALA A 50 -2.63 8.87 5.19
N VAL A 51 -1.65 8.57 6.06
CA VAL A 51 -1.89 8.21 7.46
C VAL A 51 -2.52 9.36 8.25
N LEU A 52 -2.03 10.59 8.06
CA LEU A 52 -2.59 11.77 8.74
C LEU A 52 -4.05 12.00 8.35
N ILE A 53 -4.39 11.89 7.06
CA ILE A 53 -5.76 12.06 6.56
C ILE A 53 -6.69 10.93 7.06
N MET A 54 -6.22 9.68 7.04
CA MET A 54 -7.00 8.54 7.53
C MET A 54 -7.18 8.54 9.04
N ARG A 55 -6.34 9.26 9.77
CA ARG A 55 -6.11 9.25 11.23
C ARG A 55 -5.44 7.95 11.70
N PRO A 56 -4.33 8.02 12.47
CA PRO A 56 -3.50 6.86 12.81
C PRO A 56 -4.25 5.67 13.42
N HIS A 57 -5.25 5.94 14.27
CA HIS A 57 -6.05 4.90 14.94
C HIS A 57 -6.96 4.08 14.01
N ARG A 58 -7.12 4.50 12.75
CA ARG A 58 -7.93 3.81 11.73
C ARG A 58 -7.09 3.04 10.72
N VAL A 59 -5.79 3.32 10.66
CA VAL A 59 -4.87 2.61 9.78
C VAL A 59 -4.72 1.17 10.27
N SER A 60 -4.75 0.23 9.34
CA SER A 60 -4.51 -1.19 9.58
C SER A 60 -3.70 -1.77 8.45
N PRO A 61 -2.68 -2.59 8.70
CA PRO A 61 -1.98 -3.32 7.66
C PRO A 61 -2.85 -4.43 7.07
N LEU A 62 -3.90 -4.84 7.79
CA LEU A 62 -4.85 -5.85 7.33
C LEU A 62 -5.88 -5.24 6.39
N PRO A 63 -6.17 -5.87 5.23
CA PRO A 63 -7.15 -5.39 4.27
C PRO A 63 -8.60 -5.55 4.73
N ASP A 64 -8.85 -6.24 5.84
CA ASP A 64 -10.18 -6.40 6.39
C ASP A 64 -10.73 -5.08 6.96
N LEU A 65 -11.96 -4.74 6.59
CA LEU A 65 -12.59 -3.51 7.04
C LEU A 65 -12.97 -3.58 8.52
N ARG A 66 -12.49 -2.64 9.32
CA ARG A 66 -12.91 -2.48 10.71
C ARG A 66 -14.39 -2.10 10.80
N ARG A 67 -15.04 -2.43 11.92
CA ARG A 67 -16.47 -2.09 12.16
C ARG A 67 -16.77 -0.60 11.96
N ASN A 68 -15.88 0.27 12.37
CA ASN A 68 -16.01 1.73 12.28
C ASN A 68 -15.31 2.30 11.03
N ALA A 69 -15.09 1.49 9.99
CA ALA A 69 -14.50 1.96 8.75
C ALA A 69 -15.38 3.05 8.13
N ARG A 70 -14.74 4.10 7.63
CA ARG A 70 -15.37 5.17 6.84
C ARG A 70 -14.64 5.27 5.51
N LEU A 71 -15.38 5.59 4.47
CA LEU A 71 -14.78 5.89 3.17
C LEU A 71 -14.07 7.25 3.26
N VAL A 72 -12.76 7.25 3.06
CA VAL A 72 -11.92 8.45 3.02
C VAL A 72 -11.67 8.79 1.56
N THR A 73 -12.02 10.02 1.15
CA THR A 73 -11.95 10.47 -0.25
C THR A 73 -11.19 11.79 -0.42
N ASN A 74 -10.63 12.34 0.66
CA ASN A 74 -9.91 13.61 0.68
C ASN A 74 -8.38 13.40 0.76
N GLY A 75 -7.61 14.49 0.65
CA GLY A 75 -6.16 14.45 0.63
C GLY A 75 -5.63 13.60 -0.54
N PRO A 76 -4.65 12.69 -0.31
CA PRO A 76 -4.09 11.85 -1.37
C PRO A 76 -5.11 10.86 -1.92
N TYR A 77 -6.16 10.51 -1.15
CA TYR A 77 -7.27 9.64 -1.57
C TYR A 77 -8.16 10.27 -2.65
N ARG A 78 -8.04 11.59 -2.89
CA ARG A 78 -8.71 12.26 -4.00
C ARG A 78 -8.13 11.85 -5.36
N TYR A 79 -6.86 11.46 -5.41
CA TYR A 79 -6.13 11.12 -6.64
C TYR A 79 -6.02 9.61 -6.83
N VAL A 80 -5.64 8.90 -5.78
CA VAL A 80 -5.47 7.44 -5.78
C VAL A 80 -6.16 6.82 -4.57
N ARG A 81 -6.70 5.61 -4.74
CA ARG A 81 -7.44 4.91 -3.69
C ARG A 81 -6.52 4.27 -2.64
N HIS A 82 -5.28 3.92 -3.03
CA HIS A 82 -4.31 3.23 -2.17
C HIS A 82 -2.98 4.00 -2.06
N PRO A 83 -2.98 5.25 -1.57
CA PRO A 83 -1.77 6.09 -1.53
C PRO A 83 -0.67 5.50 -0.65
N MET A 84 -1.01 4.79 0.43
CA MET A 84 0.00 4.11 1.26
C MET A 84 0.73 3.01 0.48
N TYR A 85 0.04 2.26 -0.39
CA TYR A 85 0.68 1.24 -1.24
C TYR A 85 1.57 1.89 -2.30
N THR A 86 1.13 3.01 -2.87
CA THR A 86 1.96 3.83 -3.76
C THR A 86 3.27 4.22 -3.10
N GLY A 87 3.22 4.72 -1.88
CA GLY A 87 4.42 5.10 -1.12
C GLY A 87 5.34 3.90 -0.86
N VAL A 88 4.79 2.75 -0.46
CA VAL A 88 5.58 1.52 -0.27
C VAL A 88 6.27 1.09 -1.57
N ILE A 89 5.56 1.13 -2.71
CA ILE A 89 6.14 0.78 -4.01
C ILE A 89 7.27 1.74 -4.39
N LEU A 90 7.12 3.05 -4.15
CA LEU A 90 8.16 4.04 -4.43
C LEU A 90 9.42 3.76 -3.61
N ILE A 91 9.30 3.54 -2.31
CA ILE A 91 10.41 3.21 -1.42
C ILE A 91 11.09 1.91 -1.86
N ALA A 92 10.32 0.85 -2.07
CA ALA A 92 10.85 -0.44 -2.51
C ALA A 92 11.53 -0.35 -3.88
N THR A 93 11.05 0.51 -4.78
CA THR A 93 11.65 0.77 -6.08
C THR A 93 13.00 1.48 -5.92
N ALA A 94 13.09 2.48 -5.03
CA ALA A 94 14.36 3.14 -4.72
C ALA A 94 15.39 2.12 -4.20
N TRP A 95 15.01 1.28 -3.25
CA TRP A 95 15.88 0.22 -2.72
C TRP A 95 16.30 -0.82 -3.77
N LEU A 96 15.42 -1.17 -4.71
CA LEU A 96 15.77 -2.06 -5.81
C LEU A 96 16.78 -1.40 -6.76
N LEU A 97 16.52 -0.15 -7.16
CA LEU A 97 17.36 0.57 -8.14
C LEU A 97 18.75 0.89 -7.58
N ASP A 98 18.88 1.08 -6.27
CA ASP A 98 20.17 1.31 -5.61
C ASP A 98 21.07 0.08 -5.64
N HIS A 99 20.49 -1.13 -5.62
CA HIS A 99 21.24 -2.39 -5.69
C HIS A 99 20.42 -3.46 -6.42
N ILE A 100 20.56 -3.50 -7.74
CA ILE A 100 19.80 -4.42 -8.60
C ILE A 100 20.47 -5.80 -8.58
N THR A 101 19.71 -6.81 -8.15
CA THR A 101 20.04 -8.23 -8.29
C THR A 101 18.81 -9.01 -8.72
N LEU A 102 18.99 -10.20 -9.29
CA LEU A 102 17.87 -11.05 -9.71
C LEU A 102 16.93 -11.38 -8.54
N THR A 103 17.48 -11.68 -7.37
CA THR A 103 16.71 -12.02 -6.17
C THR A 103 15.95 -10.82 -5.62
N ARG A 104 16.54 -9.62 -5.62
CA ARG A 104 15.86 -8.38 -5.20
C ARG A 104 14.76 -7.98 -6.18
N THR A 105 15.01 -8.14 -7.48
CA THR A 105 13.98 -7.93 -8.52
C THR A 105 12.81 -8.90 -8.30
N GLY A 106 13.10 -10.17 -8.01
CA GLY A 106 12.07 -11.15 -7.66
C GLY A 106 11.26 -10.75 -6.42
N ALA A 107 11.93 -10.33 -5.34
CA ALA A 107 11.26 -9.87 -4.12
C ALA A 107 10.39 -8.62 -4.36
N TRP A 108 10.87 -7.68 -5.17
CA TRP A 108 10.10 -6.49 -5.56
C TRP A 108 8.86 -6.84 -6.38
N LEU A 109 8.97 -7.78 -7.35
CA LEU A 109 7.83 -8.25 -8.14
C LEU A 109 6.80 -8.97 -7.27
N ILE A 110 7.24 -9.76 -6.29
CA ILE A 110 6.36 -10.40 -5.30
C ILE A 110 5.63 -9.33 -4.49
N LEU A 111 6.34 -8.33 -3.97
CA LEU A 111 5.75 -7.22 -3.21
C LEU A 111 4.73 -6.44 -4.05
N LEU A 112 5.06 -6.09 -5.28
CA LEU A 112 4.17 -5.38 -6.19
C LEU A 112 2.89 -6.18 -6.45
N SER A 113 3.03 -7.48 -6.77
CA SER A 113 1.91 -8.38 -7.04
C SER A 113 1.01 -8.54 -5.82
N ASP A 114 1.61 -8.68 -4.63
CA ASP A 114 0.91 -8.77 -3.35
C ASP A 114 0.09 -7.50 -3.07
N LEU A 115 0.69 -6.32 -3.20
CA LEU A 115 0.01 -5.04 -2.98
C LEU A 115 -1.14 -4.80 -3.98
N VAL A 116 -0.96 -5.21 -5.25
CA VAL A 116 -2.04 -5.14 -6.26
C VAL A 116 -3.18 -6.08 -5.88
N ALA A 117 -2.89 -7.33 -5.54
CA ALA A 117 -3.89 -8.32 -5.13
C ALA A 117 -4.64 -7.90 -3.86
N LYS A 118 -3.91 -7.35 -2.89
CA LYS A 118 -4.43 -6.79 -1.64
C LYS A 118 -5.36 -5.61 -1.90
N ALA A 119 -4.98 -4.67 -2.79
CA ALA A 119 -5.82 -3.55 -3.18
C ALA A 119 -7.13 -4.02 -3.85
N ILE A 120 -7.04 -5.00 -4.76
CA ILE A 120 -8.23 -5.60 -5.39
C ILE A 120 -9.17 -6.21 -4.33
N TYR A 121 -8.60 -6.93 -3.38
CA TYR A 121 -9.36 -7.53 -2.29
C TYR A 121 -10.05 -6.46 -1.42
N GLU A 122 -9.33 -5.43 -0.99
CA GLU A 122 -9.90 -4.29 -0.25
C GLU A 122 -11.02 -3.59 -1.02
N GLU A 123 -10.83 -3.34 -2.32
CA GLU A 123 -11.86 -2.72 -3.17
C GLU A 123 -13.14 -3.56 -3.25
N THR A 124 -13.04 -4.90 -3.20
CA THR A 124 -14.25 -5.76 -3.15
C THR A 124 -15.01 -5.61 -1.85
N LEU A 125 -14.31 -5.46 -0.73
CA LEU A 125 -14.92 -5.24 0.59
C LEU A 125 -15.52 -3.84 0.70
N LEU A 126 -14.79 -2.81 0.21
CA LEU A 126 -15.27 -1.41 0.20
C LEU A 126 -16.54 -1.26 -0.64
N ARG A 127 -16.62 -1.92 -1.80
CA ARG A 127 -17.81 -1.91 -2.66
C ARG A 127 -19.02 -2.52 -1.97
N LYS A 128 -18.82 -3.61 -1.22
CA LYS A 128 -19.90 -4.26 -0.46
C LYS A 128 -20.39 -3.41 0.71
N ARG A 129 -19.51 -2.58 1.29
CA ARG A 129 -19.80 -1.81 2.49
C ARG A 129 -20.34 -0.41 2.24
N PHE A 130 -19.85 0.25 1.17
CA PHE A 130 -20.16 1.65 0.89
C PHE A 130 -20.86 1.79 -0.47
N PRO A 131 -22.14 2.20 -0.50
CA PRO A 131 -22.88 2.40 -1.74
C PRO A 131 -22.21 3.40 -2.69
N ASP A 132 -21.61 4.47 -2.12
CA ASP A 132 -20.95 5.55 -2.87
C ASP A 132 -19.57 5.18 -3.43
N TYR A 133 -19.04 3.99 -3.07
CA TYR A 133 -17.71 3.57 -3.51
C TYR A 133 -17.57 3.48 -5.03
N SER A 134 -18.65 3.09 -5.73
CA SER A 134 -18.63 2.99 -7.19
C SER A 134 -18.47 4.36 -7.88
N ALA A 135 -19.04 5.42 -7.31
CA ALA A 135 -18.87 6.79 -7.78
C ALA A 135 -17.43 7.28 -7.53
N TYR A 136 -16.91 7.06 -6.33
CA TYR A 136 -15.54 7.38 -5.96
C TYR A 136 -14.52 6.67 -6.85
N LYS A 137 -14.73 5.37 -7.15
CA LYS A 137 -13.86 4.58 -8.02
C LYS A 137 -13.76 5.14 -9.45
N ARG A 138 -14.83 5.71 -9.99
CA ARG A 138 -14.83 6.34 -11.32
C ARG A 138 -13.98 7.60 -11.40
N GLN A 139 -13.82 8.30 -10.28
CA GLN A 139 -13.11 9.58 -10.21
C GLN A 139 -11.63 9.41 -9.83
N THR A 140 -11.22 8.24 -9.38
CA THR A 140 -9.88 8.00 -8.82
C THR A 140 -9.19 6.81 -9.47
N LYS A 141 -7.86 6.81 -9.45
CA LYS A 141 -7.03 5.67 -9.87
C LYS A 141 -6.70 4.77 -8.69
N ARG A 142 -6.15 3.58 -8.94
CA ARG A 142 -5.86 2.64 -7.86
C ARG A 142 -4.61 3.04 -7.08
N MET A 143 -3.47 3.13 -7.75
CA MET A 143 -2.15 3.40 -7.13
C MET A 143 -1.37 4.49 -7.87
N ILE A 144 -1.39 4.51 -9.20
CA ILE A 144 -0.62 5.45 -10.01
C ILE A 144 -1.56 6.54 -10.51
N PRO A 145 -1.34 7.82 -10.11
CA PRO A 145 -2.17 8.92 -10.59
C PRO A 145 -2.23 8.94 -12.11
N PHE A 146 -3.41 9.18 -12.66
CA PHE A 146 -3.71 9.27 -14.09
C PHE A 146 -3.55 7.98 -14.91
N VAL A 147 -2.94 6.91 -14.37
CA VAL A 147 -2.65 5.67 -15.11
C VAL A 147 -3.45 4.49 -14.55
N TYR A 148 -3.19 4.05 -13.32
CA TYR A 148 -3.74 2.80 -12.76
C TYR A 148 -4.28 2.95 -11.35
#